data_f2bb22b99f16a40094c8179ad4cdc92c
#
_entry.id   f2bb22b99f16a40094c8179ad4cdc92c
#
_cell.length_a   1.000
_cell.length_b   1.000
_cell.length_c   1.000
_cell.angle_alpha   90.00
_cell.angle_beta   90.00
_cell.angle_gamma   90.00
#
_symmetry.space_group_name_H-M   'P 1'
#
loop_
_entity.id
_entity.type
_entity.pdbx_description
1 polymer ?
#
loop_
_entity_poly.entity_id
_entity_poly.type
_entity_poly.pdbx_seq_one_letter_code
_entity_poly.pdbx_strand_id
1 'polypeptide(L)'
;MKRAMLGLIAVAVLGCTAEAQQTPQPEVNPVSNALRRLVETESRNTVAAAEEMPADKYGFRPTPQQMTFGHLVAHMVDMNYRFCSMISGSQNPKSAPTSDTDPKDTLIPALKASFDFCSQSLAKVDDSKLGEQVPFFGGRLASRGAVMITLAQDYGDHYSMASVYLRLNGLLPPTAQPRK
;
A
#
# COMPACT_ATOMS: atom_id res chain seq x y z
N MET A 1 87.40 -10.49 16.88
CA MET A 1 86.47 -10.60 15.76
C MET A 1 85.05 -10.43 16.32
N LYS A 2 84.45 -9.20 16.22
CA LYS A 2 83.11 -8.89 16.71
C LYS A 2 82.16 -8.79 15.51
N ARG A 3 81.18 -9.69 15.40
CA ARG A 3 80.13 -9.66 14.36
C ARG A 3 79.02 -8.78 14.86
N ALA A 4 78.75 -7.67 14.16
CA ALA A 4 77.60 -6.85 14.33
C ALA A 4 76.40 -7.45 13.62
N MET A 5 75.31 -7.68 14.30
CA MET A 5 74.04 -8.17 13.76
C MET A 5 73.14 -6.95 13.49
N LEU A 6 72.89 -6.61 12.23
CA LEU A 6 71.91 -5.57 11.85
C LEU A 6 70.53 -6.21 11.91
N GLY A 7 69.71 -5.73 12.81
CA GLY A 7 68.28 -6.08 12.83
C GLY A 7 67.48 -5.20 11.86
N LEU A 8 66.80 -5.79 10.88
CA LEU A 8 65.84 -5.12 10.01
C LEU A 8 64.52 -4.99 10.75
N ILE A 9 64.09 -3.76 11.03
CA ILE A 9 62.74 -3.46 11.55
C ILE A 9 61.85 -3.27 10.34
N ALA A 10 60.94 -4.22 10.10
CA ALA A 10 59.87 -4.09 9.11
C ALA A 10 58.71 -3.28 9.71
N VAL A 11 58.51 -2.06 9.22
CA VAL A 11 57.33 -1.22 9.60
C VAL A 11 56.16 -1.67 8.70
N ALA A 12 55.19 -2.36 9.29
CA ALA A 12 53.94 -2.66 8.66
C ALA A 12 53.02 -1.42 8.66
N VAL A 13 52.83 -0.79 7.50
CA VAL A 13 51.88 0.28 7.30
C VAL A 13 50.50 -0.34 7.13
N LEU A 14 49.69 -0.32 8.18
CA LEU A 14 48.24 -0.63 8.07
C LEU A 14 47.58 0.51 7.28
N GLY A 15 47.29 0.27 6.00
CA GLY A 15 46.45 1.13 5.20
C GLY A 15 44.99 1.04 5.68
N CYS A 16 44.52 2.02 6.43
CA CYS A 16 43.07 2.21 6.63
C CYS A 16 42.44 2.62 5.31
N THR A 17 41.82 1.67 4.60
CA THR A 17 40.90 2.00 3.52
C THR A 17 39.66 2.62 4.13
N ALA A 18 39.53 3.96 4.08
CA ALA A 18 38.29 4.65 4.38
C ALA A 18 37.28 4.22 3.28
N GLU A 19 36.35 3.33 3.63
CA GLU A 19 35.17 3.14 2.81
C GLU A 19 34.41 4.48 2.80
N ALA A 20 34.47 5.14 1.64
CA ALA A 20 33.69 6.36 1.42
C ALA A 20 32.20 5.98 1.55
N GLN A 21 31.58 6.42 2.65
CA GLN A 21 30.15 6.28 2.85
C GLN A 21 29.44 7.04 1.73
N GLN A 22 28.90 6.29 0.75
CA GLN A 22 28.13 6.89 -0.34
C GLN A 22 26.93 7.60 0.26
N THR A 23 26.90 8.91 0.16
CA THR A 23 25.69 9.69 0.49
C THR A 23 24.54 9.17 -0.37
N PRO A 24 23.42 8.76 0.25
CA PRO A 24 22.26 8.28 -0.53
C PRO A 24 21.85 9.34 -1.56
N GLN A 25 21.76 8.94 -2.82
CA GLN A 25 21.25 9.81 -3.86
C GLN A 25 19.76 10.11 -3.58
N PRO A 26 19.29 11.35 -3.82
CA PRO A 26 17.89 11.68 -3.70
C PRO A 26 17.02 10.75 -4.55
N GLU A 27 15.93 10.23 -3.97
CA GLU A 27 14.98 9.38 -4.69
C GLU A 27 14.25 10.21 -5.76
N VAL A 28 14.18 9.68 -6.99
CA VAL A 28 13.38 10.28 -8.07
C VAL A 28 11.91 9.89 -7.85
N ASN A 29 10.97 10.83 -7.96
CA ASN A 29 9.54 10.64 -7.74
C ASN A 29 9.19 10.03 -6.36
N PRO A 30 9.67 10.58 -5.24
CA PRO A 30 9.52 9.99 -3.93
C PRO A 30 8.06 9.83 -3.51
N VAL A 31 7.18 10.76 -3.86
CA VAL A 31 5.75 10.71 -3.49
C VAL A 31 5.02 9.62 -4.26
N SER A 32 5.18 9.58 -5.58
CA SER A 32 4.57 8.55 -6.43
C SER A 32 5.09 7.15 -6.10
N ASN A 33 6.40 7.03 -5.79
CA ASN A 33 6.98 5.76 -5.35
C ASN A 33 6.44 5.32 -3.98
N ALA A 34 6.30 6.26 -3.04
CA ALA A 34 5.72 5.95 -1.73
C ALA A 34 4.27 5.45 -1.86
N LEU A 35 3.46 6.10 -2.72
CA LEU A 35 2.09 5.63 -2.97
C LEU A 35 2.07 4.23 -3.61
N ARG A 36 2.92 3.93 -4.58
CA ARG A 36 3.01 2.58 -5.18
C ARG A 36 3.34 1.52 -4.14
N ARG A 37 4.35 1.76 -3.28
CA ARG A 37 4.71 0.84 -2.17
C ARG A 37 3.56 0.67 -1.17
N LEU A 38 2.80 1.74 -0.91
CA LEU A 38 1.61 1.67 -0.05
C LEU A 38 0.55 0.79 -0.69
N VAL A 39 0.20 0.99 -1.98
CA VAL A 39 -0.78 0.17 -2.72
C VAL A 39 -0.42 -1.31 -2.66
N GLU A 40 0.85 -1.67 -2.88
CA GLU A 40 1.31 -3.06 -2.77
C GLU A 40 1.12 -3.62 -1.35
N THR A 41 1.42 -2.83 -0.33
CA THR A 41 1.29 -3.24 1.07
C THR A 41 -0.17 -3.41 1.45
N GLU A 42 -1.01 -2.45 1.10
CA GLU A 42 -2.44 -2.47 1.40
C GLU A 42 -3.18 -3.55 0.59
N SER A 43 -2.76 -3.82 -0.65
CA SER A 43 -3.27 -4.96 -1.42
C SER A 43 -3.06 -6.27 -0.67
N ARG A 44 -1.84 -6.54 -0.21
CA ARG A 44 -1.55 -7.76 0.55
C ARG A 44 -2.35 -7.85 1.85
N ASN A 45 -2.36 -6.78 2.63
CA ASN A 45 -3.01 -6.75 3.94
C ASN A 45 -4.53 -6.85 3.82
N THR A 46 -5.12 -6.07 2.93
CA THR A 46 -6.58 -5.97 2.78
C THR A 46 -7.16 -7.22 2.13
N VAL A 47 -6.49 -7.77 1.11
CA VAL A 47 -6.92 -9.04 0.50
C VAL A 47 -6.82 -10.18 1.52
N ALA A 48 -5.71 -10.26 2.27
CA ALA A 48 -5.57 -11.28 3.31
C ALA A 48 -6.62 -11.12 4.43
N ALA A 49 -6.97 -9.88 4.82
CA ALA A 49 -8.05 -9.63 5.79
C ALA A 49 -9.42 -10.08 5.27
N ALA A 50 -9.70 -9.83 3.98
CA ALA A 50 -10.92 -10.31 3.33
C ALA A 50 -10.95 -11.85 3.24
N GLU A 51 -9.83 -12.48 2.92
CA GLU A 51 -9.70 -13.94 2.88
C GLU A 51 -9.84 -14.60 4.26
N GLU A 52 -9.34 -13.96 5.32
CA GLU A 52 -9.40 -14.44 6.70
C GLU A 52 -10.84 -14.51 7.24
N MET A 53 -11.67 -13.50 6.91
CA MET A 53 -13.06 -13.47 7.39
C MET A 53 -13.85 -14.66 6.81
N PRO A 54 -14.50 -15.51 7.65
CA PRO A 54 -15.36 -16.59 7.16
C PRO A 54 -16.53 -16.06 6.31
N ALA A 55 -16.94 -16.82 5.29
CA ALA A 55 -18.00 -16.40 4.37
C ALA A 55 -19.33 -16.09 5.07
N ASP A 56 -19.70 -16.88 6.08
CA ASP A 56 -20.91 -16.67 6.90
C ASP A 56 -20.84 -15.39 7.76
N LYS A 57 -19.66 -14.76 7.88
CA LYS A 57 -19.43 -13.51 8.63
C LYS A 57 -19.37 -12.26 7.74
N TYR A 58 -19.54 -12.38 6.43
CA TYR A 58 -19.57 -11.22 5.54
C TYR A 58 -20.77 -10.29 5.82
N GLY A 59 -21.85 -10.81 6.37
CA GLY A 59 -22.99 -10.01 6.87
C GLY A 59 -22.79 -9.39 8.25
N PHE A 60 -21.68 -9.66 8.95
CA PHE A 60 -21.40 -9.12 10.28
C PHE A 60 -21.17 -7.61 10.23
N ARG A 61 -21.74 -6.89 11.22
CA ARG A 61 -21.48 -5.46 11.50
C ARG A 61 -21.43 -5.24 13.00
N PRO A 62 -20.52 -4.41 13.51
CA PRO A 62 -20.38 -4.15 14.96
C PRO A 62 -21.63 -3.48 15.58
N THR A 63 -22.25 -2.58 14.84
CA THR A 63 -23.51 -1.90 15.24
C THR A 63 -24.46 -1.80 14.04
N PRO A 64 -25.77 -1.59 14.27
CA PRO A 64 -26.75 -1.46 13.16
C PRO A 64 -26.45 -0.34 12.18
N GLN A 65 -25.73 0.70 12.60
CA GLN A 65 -25.39 1.88 11.78
C GLN A 65 -24.13 1.70 10.96
N GLN A 66 -23.29 0.70 11.29
CA GLN A 66 -22.08 0.41 10.53
C GLN A 66 -22.38 -0.47 9.33
N MET A 67 -21.53 -0.36 8.29
CA MET A 67 -21.61 -1.24 7.13
C MET A 67 -21.28 -2.69 7.52
N THR A 68 -21.77 -3.65 6.76
CA THR A 68 -21.35 -5.04 6.91
C THR A 68 -19.91 -5.22 6.45
N PHE A 69 -19.26 -6.33 6.83
CA PHE A 69 -17.91 -6.64 6.34
C PHE A 69 -17.89 -6.77 4.80
N GLY A 70 -18.91 -7.42 4.21
CA GLY A 70 -19.04 -7.51 2.74
C GLY A 70 -19.19 -6.14 2.10
N HIS A 71 -20.01 -5.23 2.68
CA HIS A 71 -20.12 -3.85 2.21
C HIS A 71 -18.78 -3.12 2.29
N LEU A 72 -18.00 -3.28 3.37
CA LEU A 72 -16.66 -2.70 3.49
C LEU A 72 -15.75 -3.16 2.34
N VAL A 73 -15.75 -4.45 2.02
CA VAL A 73 -14.96 -4.99 0.90
C VAL A 73 -15.44 -4.43 -0.44
N ALA A 74 -16.74 -4.40 -0.69
CA ALA A 74 -17.34 -3.82 -1.92
C ALA A 74 -16.99 -2.33 -2.07
N HIS A 75 -17.05 -1.58 -0.97
CA HIS A 75 -16.68 -0.17 -0.94
C HIS A 75 -15.21 0.05 -1.31
N MET A 76 -14.29 -0.75 -0.76
CA MET A 76 -12.86 -0.67 -1.11
C MET A 76 -12.62 -0.96 -2.60
N VAL A 77 -13.35 -1.88 -3.22
CA VAL A 77 -13.30 -2.13 -4.67
C VAL A 77 -13.67 -0.87 -5.45
N ASP A 78 -14.79 -0.22 -5.11
CA ASP A 78 -15.25 1.00 -5.80
C ASP A 78 -14.26 2.16 -5.59
N MET A 79 -13.75 2.36 -4.37
CA MET A 79 -12.79 3.42 -4.07
C MET A 79 -11.46 3.24 -4.80
N ASN A 80 -10.95 2.02 -4.90
CA ASN A 80 -9.75 1.73 -5.69
C ASN A 80 -9.90 2.19 -7.14
N TYR A 81 -10.97 1.78 -7.80
CA TYR A 81 -11.21 2.18 -9.19
C TYR A 81 -11.37 3.70 -9.35
N ARG A 82 -12.09 4.35 -8.45
CA ARG A 82 -12.30 5.81 -8.48
C ARG A 82 -11.01 6.59 -8.25
N PHE A 83 -10.32 6.34 -7.14
CA PHE A 83 -9.11 7.09 -6.80
C PHE A 83 -7.99 6.87 -7.83
N CYS A 84 -7.75 5.62 -8.23
CA CYS A 84 -6.68 5.32 -9.17
C CYS A 84 -6.96 5.89 -10.57
N SER A 85 -8.24 5.96 -10.98
CA SER A 85 -8.65 6.68 -12.19
C SER A 85 -8.43 8.19 -12.07
N MET A 86 -8.83 8.81 -10.96
CA MET A 86 -8.63 10.26 -10.72
C MET A 86 -7.15 10.64 -10.73
N ILE A 87 -6.31 9.85 -10.06
CA ILE A 87 -4.88 10.12 -9.93
C ILE A 87 -4.16 9.94 -11.27
N SER A 88 -4.44 8.88 -12.00
CA SER A 88 -3.74 8.53 -13.24
C SER A 88 -4.31 9.18 -14.49
N GLY A 89 -5.60 9.57 -14.47
CA GLY A 89 -6.37 9.93 -15.65
C GLY A 89 -6.80 8.72 -16.50
N SER A 90 -6.56 7.49 -16.01
CA SER A 90 -7.02 6.27 -16.68
C SER A 90 -8.54 6.16 -16.62
N GLN A 91 -9.15 5.60 -17.66
CA GLN A 91 -10.58 5.35 -17.65
C GLN A 91 -10.92 4.31 -16.56
N ASN A 92 -11.91 4.63 -15.71
CA ASN A 92 -12.47 3.66 -14.78
C ASN A 92 -13.09 2.51 -15.58
N PRO A 93 -12.67 1.25 -15.38
CA PRO A 93 -13.11 0.12 -16.19
C PRO A 93 -14.60 -0.21 -16.07
N LYS A 94 -15.37 0.55 -15.26
CA LYS A 94 -16.81 0.30 -15.04
C LYS A 94 -17.08 -1.18 -14.79
N SER A 95 -16.24 -1.84 -14.00
CA SER A 95 -16.54 -3.19 -13.53
C SER A 95 -17.94 -3.21 -12.95
N ALA A 96 -18.65 -4.31 -13.10
CA ALA A 96 -19.98 -4.45 -12.52
C ALA A 96 -19.89 -3.99 -11.05
N PRO A 97 -20.77 -3.07 -10.60
CA PRO A 97 -20.71 -2.59 -9.25
C PRO A 97 -20.81 -3.80 -8.32
N THR A 98 -19.86 -3.93 -7.41
CA THR A 98 -19.96 -4.90 -6.32
C THR A 98 -21.10 -4.47 -5.42
N SER A 99 -21.98 -5.43 -5.10
CA SER A 99 -23.05 -5.22 -4.13
C SER A 99 -22.54 -5.50 -2.72
N ASP A 100 -23.06 -4.79 -1.74
CA ASP A 100 -22.85 -5.06 -0.31
C ASP A 100 -23.41 -6.42 0.15
N THR A 101 -24.21 -7.07 -0.69
CA THR A 101 -24.75 -8.41 -0.49
C THR A 101 -24.06 -9.51 -1.30
N ASP A 102 -23.04 -9.15 -2.09
CA ASP A 102 -22.29 -10.13 -2.87
C ASP A 102 -21.55 -11.11 -1.94
N PRO A 103 -21.48 -12.39 -2.34
CA PRO A 103 -20.77 -13.39 -1.55
C PRO A 103 -19.25 -13.18 -1.59
N LYS A 104 -18.57 -13.69 -0.59
CA LYS A 104 -17.10 -13.65 -0.45
C LYS A 104 -16.39 -14.04 -1.75
N ASP A 105 -16.84 -15.09 -2.42
CA ASP A 105 -16.23 -15.62 -3.65
C ASP A 105 -16.33 -14.67 -4.85
N THR A 106 -17.27 -13.72 -4.81
CA THR A 106 -17.36 -12.62 -5.79
C THR A 106 -16.51 -11.43 -5.38
N LEU A 107 -16.54 -11.07 -4.11
CA LEU A 107 -15.88 -9.87 -3.59
C LEU A 107 -14.35 -9.97 -3.58
N ILE A 108 -13.77 -11.14 -3.25
CA ILE A 108 -12.31 -11.30 -3.21
C ILE A 108 -11.67 -11.14 -4.61
N PRO A 109 -12.13 -11.81 -5.66
CA PRO A 109 -11.60 -11.55 -7.02
C PRO A 109 -11.76 -10.10 -7.46
N ALA A 110 -12.90 -9.45 -7.16
CA ALA A 110 -13.13 -8.04 -7.48
C ALA A 110 -12.14 -7.12 -6.74
N LEU A 111 -11.88 -7.39 -5.46
CA LEU A 111 -10.91 -6.64 -4.66
C LEU A 111 -9.49 -6.78 -5.23
N LYS A 112 -9.06 -7.99 -5.57
CA LYS A 112 -7.77 -8.23 -6.23
C LYS A 112 -7.66 -7.46 -7.54
N ALA A 113 -8.65 -7.57 -8.41
CA ALA A 113 -8.69 -6.86 -9.69
C ALA A 113 -8.64 -5.34 -9.53
N SER A 114 -9.28 -4.78 -8.50
CA SER A 114 -9.23 -3.34 -8.22
C SER A 114 -7.84 -2.85 -7.78
N PHE A 115 -7.10 -3.64 -7.00
CA PHE A 115 -5.71 -3.36 -6.65
C PHE A 115 -4.76 -3.51 -7.85
N ASP A 116 -4.97 -4.52 -8.71
CA ASP A 116 -4.21 -4.69 -9.95
C ASP A 116 -4.42 -3.48 -10.87
N PHE A 117 -5.63 -2.97 -10.99
CA PHE A 117 -5.92 -1.74 -11.72
C PHE A 117 -5.18 -0.53 -11.14
N CYS A 118 -5.17 -0.36 -9.80
CA CYS A 118 -4.40 0.68 -9.13
C CYS A 118 -2.91 0.58 -9.45
N SER A 119 -2.32 -0.60 -9.31
CA SER A 119 -0.90 -0.84 -9.60
C SER A 119 -0.54 -0.45 -11.03
N GLN A 120 -1.34 -0.88 -12.00
CA GLN A 120 -1.13 -0.56 -13.42
C GLN A 120 -1.33 0.93 -13.74
N SER A 121 -2.36 1.54 -13.18
CA SER A 121 -2.70 2.95 -13.40
C SER A 121 -1.65 3.88 -12.81
N LEU A 122 -1.17 3.58 -11.60
CA LEU A 122 -0.19 4.41 -10.90
C LEU A 122 1.25 4.22 -11.39
N ALA A 123 1.55 3.18 -12.15
CA ALA A 123 2.89 2.92 -12.68
C ALA A 123 3.43 4.07 -13.53
N LYS A 124 2.56 4.85 -14.17
CA LYS A 124 2.91 5.96 -15.07
C LYS A 124 2.81 7.35 -14.41
N VAL A 125 2.43 7.39 -13.14
CA VAL A 125 2.31 8.66 -12.39
C VAL A 125 3.69 9.04 -11.84
N ASP A 126 4.08 10.30 -12.01
CA ASP A 126 5.31 10.88 -11.48
C ASP A 126 5.04 12.16 -10.68
N ASP A 127 6.05 12.64 -9.98
CA ASP A 127 5.91 13.79 -9.09
C ASP A 127 5.86 15.14 -9.83
N SER A 128 6.19 15.20 -11.13
CA SER A 128 6.16 16.44 -11.91
C SER A 128 4.75 17.02 -12.04
N LYS A 129 3.73 16.19 -11.87
CA LYS A 129 2.32 16.54 -12.04
C LYS A 129 1.51 16.61 -10.75
N LEU A 130 2.15 16.62 -9.59
CA LEU A 130 1.44 16.64 -8.30
C LEU A 130 0.54 17.87 -8.11
N GLY A 131 0.88 18.99 -8.72
CA GLY A 131 0.09 20.22 -8.67
C GLY A 131 -1.07 20.29 -9.66
N GLU A 132 -1.15 19.40 -10.66
CA GLU A 132 -2.23 19.40 -11.65
C GLU A 132 -3.59 19.18 -10.99
N GLN A 133 -4.60 19.94 -11.43
CA GLN A 133 -5.96 19.79 -10.98
C GLN A 133 -6.61 18.60 -11.70
N VAL A 134 -7.13 17.67 -10.93
CA VAL A 134 -7.83 16.46 -11.42
C VAL A 134 -9.27 16.43 -10.89
N PRO A 135 -10.19 15.74 -11.59
CA PRO A 135 -11.54 15.54 -11.07
C PRO A 135 -11.52 14.92 -9.69
N PHE A 136 -12.42 15.37 -8.82
CA PHE A 136 -12.59 14.86 -7.47
C PHE A 136 -14.08 14.68 -7.16
N PHE A 137 -14.39 14.04 -6.03
CA PHE A 137 -15.77 13.75 -5.62
C PHE A 137 -16.65 15.01 -5.58
N GLY A 138 -17.92 14.85 -5.93
CA GLY A 138 -18.91 15.93 -5.93
C GLY A 138 -18.67 16.99 -7.03
N GLY A 139 -18.00 16.62 -8.14
CA GLY A 139 -17.73 17.55 -9.24
C GLY A 139 -16.67 18.62 -8.94
N ARG A 140 -15.93 18.46 -7.83
CA ARG A 140 -14.84 19.38 -7.46
C ARG A 140 -13.56 19.04 -8.22
N LEU A 141 -12.59 19.95 -8.14
CA LEU A 141 -11.21 19.70 -8.54
C LEU A 141 -10.32 19.65 -7.29
N ALA A 142 -9.30 18.85 -7.33
CA ALA A 142 -8.24 18.81 -6.32
C ALA A 142 -6.89 18.61 -7.00
N SER A 143 -5.80 19.04 -6.36
CA SER A 143 -4.47 18.70 -6.88
C SER A 143 -4.25 17.18 -6.84
N ARG A 144 -3.57 16.66 -7.85
CA ARG A 144 -3.23 15.23 -7.92
C ARG A 144 -2.59 14.73 -6.62
N GLY A 145 -1.65 15.49 -6.06
CA GLY A 145 -1.02 15.16 -4.80
C GLY A 145 -2.01 15.08 -3.62
N ALA A 146 -3.01 15.98 -3.56
CA ALA A 146 -4.05 15.90 -2.54
C ALA A 146 -4.90 14.62 -2.68
N VAL A 147 -5.25 14.23 -3.91
CA VAL A 147 -5.98 12.98 -4.17
C VAL A 147 -5.14 11.76 -3.76
N MET A 148 -3.83 11.78 -4.00
CA MET A 148 -2.90 10.72 -3.58
C MET A 148 -2.85 10.58 -2.04
N ILE A 149 -2.82 11.69 -1.31
CA ILE A 149 -2.86 11.70 0.16
C ILE A 149 -4.21 11.18 0.66
N THR A 150 -5.32 11.57 0.02
CA THR A 150 -6.66 11.09 0.38
C THR A 150 -6.77 9.57 0.18
N LEU A 151 -6.24 9.03 -0.91
CA LEU A 151 -6.19 7.57 -1.12
C LEU A 151 -5.36 6.86 -0.04
N ALA A 152 -4.22 7.43 0.35
CA ALA A 152 -3.40 6.85 1.41
C ALA A 152 -4.14 6.81 2.76
N GLN A 153 -4.90 7.86 3.09
CA GLN A 153 -5.76 7.91 4.27
C GLN A 153 -6.88 6.87 4.17
N ASP A 154 -7.56 6.79 3.04
CA ASP A 154 -8.65 5.86 2.77
C ASP A 154 -8.24 4.39 3.01
N TYR A 155 -7.06 4.00 2.56
CA TYR A 155 -6.50 2.67 2.84
C TYR A 155 -6.31 2.42 4.34
N GLY A 156 -5.70 3.37 5.06
CA GLY A 156 -5.48 3.24 6.50
C GLY A 156 -6.79 3.10 7.28
N ASP A 157 -7.80 3.90 6.94
CA ASP A 157 -9.12 3.86 7.57
C ASP A 157 -9.81 2.50 7.33
N HIS A 158 -9.88 2.05 6.08
CA HIS A 158 -10.60 0.83 5.72
C HIS A 158 -9.90 -0.44 6.21
N TYR A 159 -8.56 -0.51 6.15
CA TYR A 159 -7.83 -1.63 6.74
C TYR A 159 -7.97 -1.67 8.25
N SER A 160 -7.96 -0.52 8.93
CA SER A 160 -8.20 -0.43 10.38
C SER A 160 -9.60 -0.93 10.74
N MET A 161 -10.62 -0.54 9.97
CA MET A 161 -11.98 -1.06 10.14
C MET A 161 -12.01 -2.58 9.95
N ALA A 162 -11.47 -3.12 8.86
CA ALA A 162 -11.40 -4.56 8.61
C ALA A 162 -10.71 -5.31 9.76
N SER A 163 -9.63 -4.75 10.30
CA SER A 163 -8.90 -5.30 11.44
C SER A 163 -9.74 -5.37 12.72
N VAL A 164 -10.60 -4.36 12.97
CA VAL A 164 -11.55 -4.37 14.09
C VAL A 164 -12.60 -5.46 13.89
N TYR A 165 -13.16 -5.58 12.68
CA TYR A 165 -14.17 -6.60 12.37
C TYR A 165 -13.62 -8.02 12.57
N LEU A 166 -12.38 -8.28 12.13
CA LEU A 166 -11.71 -9.57 12.38
C LEU A 166 -11.60 -9.85 13.87
N ARG A 167 -11.09 -8.90 14.67
CA ARG A 167 -10.94 -9.08 16.13
C ARG A 167 -12.26 -9.33 16.85
N LEU A 168 -13.33 -8.65 16.44
CA LEU A 168 -14.67 -8.88 17.00
C LEU A 168 -15.24 -10.26 16.66
N ASN A 169 -14.69 -10.93 15.65
CA ASN A 169 -14.99 -12.32 15.30
C ASN A 169 -13.92 -13.33 15.80
N GLY A 170 -13.03 -12.92 16.71
CA GLY A 170 -12.00 -13.80 17.30
C GLY A 170 -10.82 -14.10 16.40
N LEU A 171 -10.63 -13.32 15.30
CA LEU A 171 -9.58 -13.51 14.33
C LEU A 171 -8.47 -12.43 14.50
N LEU A 172 -7.22 -12.81 14.20
CA LEU A 172 -6.11 -11.85 14.18
C LEU A 172 -5.99 -11.23 12.78
N PRO A 173 -5.96 -9.90 12.65
CA PRO A 173 -5.70 -9.30 11.35
C PRO A 173 -4.31 -9.65 10.83
N PRO A 174 -4.08 -9.66 9.50
CA PRO A 174 -2.81 -10.06 8.90
C PRO A 174 -1.57 -9.39 9.50
N THR A 175 -1.66 -8.10 9.82
CA THR A 175 -0.54 -7.35 10.43
C THR A 175 -0.27 -7.68 11.91
N ALA A 176 -1.16 -8.43 12.57
CA ALA A 176 -0.99 -8.89 13.95
C ALA A 176 -0.64 -10.39 14.03
N GLN A 177 -0.58 -11.09 12.91
CA GLN A 177 -0.16 -12.48 12.86
C GLN A 177 1.36 -12.62 13.05
N PRO A 178 1.85 -13.72 13.68
CA PRO A 178 3.29 -13.98 13.78
C PRO A 178 3.93 -14.01 12.40
N ARG A 179 5.07 -13.35 12.24
CA ARG A 179 5.86 -13.45 10.99
C ARG A 179 6.38 -14.88 10.85
N LYS A 180 6.09 -15.49 9.72
CA LYS A 180 6.63 -16.82 9.36
C LYS A 180 8.09 -16.69 8.93
#